data_8d712ee86e6e9978adb2974f390817e4
#
_entry.id   8d712ee86e6e9978adb2974f390817e4
#
_cell.length_a   1.000
_cell.length_b   1.000
_cell.length_c   1.000
_cell.angle_alpha   90.00
_cell.angle_beta   90.00
_cell.angle_gamma   90.00
#
_symmetry.space_group_name_H-M   'P 1'
#
loop_
_entity.id
_entity.type
_entity.pdbx_description
1 polymer ?
#
loop_
_entity_poly.entity_id
_entity_poly.type
_entity_poly.pdbx_seq_one_letter_code
_entity_poly.pdbx_strand_id
1 'polypeptide(L)'
;MVRPHGLLRAGFPFLKTLGMRRITNFPADVAFGAEGRIYILLRNEVAAEIRVWHFDDAESLTDQLIGIGGLGKDDGKMTWPVQIIADADENLFVSDEALHRITSFNMDGEFVANWGEQGSEDGQLNGPSGIAFDADGNVLVVDTLNHRVQKFTSAGKFISKWGSFGSEPGQFNMPWGIHVDELGDVYVVDWRNARIQKFNSDGEFVFEIGTSGNGDGQFNRPTGVAVDADGDIYVADCGNNRVQMFNEHGRYLQKFLGDATLSRVARNYMLTNAFPNRLRDMANLEQEKLLRSPKSVRVDAAGRMYVPDYRSYRVQVYQKEAIHLTEQQLAPPLRAPTLQTV
;
A
#
# COMPACT_ATOMS: atom_id res chain seq x y z
N MET A 1 -11.84 4.70 -18.23
CA MET A 1 -11.65 3.36 -18.84
C MET A 1 -12.92 2.55 -18.61
N VAL A 2 -13.45 1.82 -19.60
CA VAL A 2 -14.64 0.96 -19.38
C VAL A 2 -14.13 -0.36 -18.81
N ARG A 3 -14.60 -0.74 -17.61
CA ARG A 3 -14.23 -2.02 -16.99
C ARG A 3 -14.73 -3.18 -17.87
N PRO A 4 -14.00 -4.30 -17.97
CA PRO A 4 -14.38 -5.42 -18.80
C PRO A 4 -15.69 -6.04 -18.32
N HIS A 5 -16.49 -6.58 -19.23
CA HIS A 5 -17.76 -7.27 -18.94
C HIS A 5 -17.58 -8.49 -18.02
N GLY A 6 -16.41 -9.10 -18.01
CA GLY A 6 -16.04 -10.18 -17.09
C GLY A 6 -14.54 -10.27 -16.90
N LEU A 7 -14.15 -10.59 -15.68
CA LEU A 7 -12.77 -10.78 -15.28
C LEU A 7 -12.58 -12.18 -14.70
N LEU A 8 -11.77 -13.01 -15.37
CA LEU A 8 -11.31 -14.28 -14.86
C LEU A 8 -9.94 -14.08 -14.15
N ARG A 9 -9.91 -14.20 -12.85
CA ARG A 9 -8.70 -14.17 -12.04
C ARG A 9 -8.08 -15.56 -12.05
N ALA A 10 -7.00 -15.74 -12.83
CA ALA A 10 -6.38 -17.04 -13.04
C ALA A 10 -5.43 -17.41 -11.91
N GLY A 11 -4.79 -16.41 -11.26
CA GLY A 11 -3.88 -16.66 -10.16
C GLY A 11 -3.19 -15.42 -9.62
N PHE A 12 -2.39 -15.64 -8.57
CA PHE A 12 -1.51 -14.63 -7.96
C PHE A 12 -0.17 -15.29 -7.57
N PRO A 13 0.64 -15.74 -8.54
CA PRO A 13 1.91 -16.34 -8.23
C PRO A 13 2.81 -15.34 -7.48
N PHE A 14 3.49 -15.87 -6.46
CA PHE A 14 4.56 -15.15 -5.79
C PHE A 14 5.73 -14.96 -6.76
N LEU A 15 6.21 -13.73 -6.92
CA LEU A 15 7.32 -13.43 -7.82
C LEU A 15 8.67 -13.41 -7.09
N LYS A 16 8.79 -12.55 -6.10
CA LYS A 16 10.05 -12.37 -5.38
C LYS A 16 9.87 -11.70 -4.02
N THR A 17 10.92 -11.77 -3.23
CA THR A 17 11.13 -10.97 -2.03
C THR A 17 12.14 -9.87 -2.35
N LEU A 18 11.84 -8.62 -1.97
CA LEU A 18 12.79 -7.52 -1.97
C LEU A 18 13.30 -7.28 -0.55
N GLY A 19 14.60 -7.08 -0.42
CA GLY A 19 15.22 -6.68 0.83
C GLY A 19 15.56 -7.81 1.80
N MET A 20 16.10 -7.41 2.94
CA MET A 20 16.43 -8.25 4.10
C MET A 20 16.71 -7.36 5.32
N ARG A 21 16.78 -7.96 6.51
CA ARG A 21 17.22 -7.27 7.73
C ARG A 21 18.55 -6.54 7.50
N ARG A 22 18.69 -5.32 7.97
CA ARG A 22 19.78 -4.34 7.81
C ARG A 22 19.72 -3.53 6.51
N ILE A 23 18.94 -3.93 5.52
CA ILE A 23 18.79 -3.18 4.26
C ILE A 23 17.39 -2.57 4.18
N THR A 24 16.33 -3.35 4.40
CA THR A 24 14.94 -2.92 4.41
C THR A 24 14.36 -3.01 5.83
N ASN A 25 14.98 -2.28 6.76
CA ASN A 25 14.55 -2.32 8.15
C ASN A 25 13.17 -1.70 8.32
N PHE A 26 12.18 -2.54 8.69
CA PHE A 26 10.81 -2.11 8.97
C PHE A 26 10.17 -1.33 7.81
N PRO A 27 10.00 -1.95 6.61
CA PRO A 27 9.37 -1.29 5.48
C PRO A 27 7.93 -0.92 5.82
N ALA A 28 7.60 0.36 5.70
CA ALA A 28 6.27 0.90 6.02
C ALA A 28 5.38 0.97 4.78
N ASP A 29 5.91 1.46 3.66
CA ASP A 29 5.16 1.64 2.41
C ASP A 29 6.11 1.59 1.20
N VAL A 30 5.54 1.54 0.00
CA VAL A 30 6.27 1.62 -1.28
C VAL A 30 5.59 2.59 -2.23
N ALA A 31 6.39 3.27 -3.07
CA ALA A 31 5.92 4.03 -4.21
C ALA A 31 6.66 3.59 -5.47
N PHE A 32 6.13 3.92 -6.64
CA PHE A 32 6.66 3.49 -7.92
C PHE A 32 7.11 4.70 -8.74
N GLY A 33 8.26 4.56 -9.39
CA GLY A 33 8.78 5.48 -10.38
C GLY A 33 8.84 4.85 -11.77
N ALA A 34 9.42 5.56 -12.72
CA ALA A 34 9.65 5.09 -14.08
C ALA A 34 10.66 3.93 -14.11
N GLU A 35 10.70 3.21 -15.23
CA GLU A 35 11.70 2.16 -15.52
C GLU A 35 11.82 1.08 -14.44
N GLY A 36 10.71 0.76 -13.73
CA GLY A 36 10.68 -0.25 -12.68
C GLY A 36 11.33 0.19 -11.36
N ARG A 37 11.52 1.49 -11.15
CA ARG A 37 12.01 2.06 -9.90
C ARG A 37 10.98 1.90 -8.78
N ILE A 38 11.45 1.49 -7.61
CA ILE A 38 10.63 1.27 -6.42
C ILE A 38 11.26 2.04 -5.26
N TYR A 39 10.47 2.89 -4.64
CA TYR A 39 10.84 3.63 -3.44
C TYR A 39 10.28 2.91 -2.22
N ILE A 40 11.14 2.40 -1.34
CA ILE A 40 10.72 1.70 -0.12
C ILE A 40 10.93 2.62 1.07
N LEU A 41 9.85 3.02 1.72
CA LEU A 41 9.88 3.83 2.93
C LEU A 41 10.19 2.95 4.15
N LEU A 42 11.24 3.31 4.87
CA LEU A 42 11.66 2.63 6.09
C LEU A 42 11.33 3.47 7.33
N ARG A 43 10.82 2.82 8.37
CA ARG A 43 10.39 3.47 9.60
C ARG A 43 10.79 2.68 10.84
N ASN A 44 11.78 3.14 11.59
CA ASN A 44 12.12 2.59 12.88
C ASN A 44 12.78 3.67 13.78
N GLU A 45 13.05 3.32 15.04
CA GLU A 45 13.60 4.25 16.05
C GLU A 45 15.02 4.77 15.73
N VAL A 46 15.73 4.13 14.81
CA VAL A 46 17.12 4.48 14.46
C VAL A 46 17.30 4.86 12.99
N ALA A 47 16.28 4.68 12.15
CA ALA A 47 16.33 5.06 10.75
C ALA A 47 14.93 5.38 10.22
N ALA A 48 14.81 6.54 9.58
CA ALA A 48 13.65 6.98 8.81
C ALA A 48 14.18 7.46 7.45
N GLU A 49 14.08 6.64 6.43
CA GLU A 49 14.67 6.90 5.13
C GLU A 49 13.91 6.20 4.00
N ILE A 50 14.11 6.65 2.78
CA ILE A 50 13.60 6.01 1.56
C ILE A 50 14.76 5.28 0.90
N ARG A 51 14.57 4.02 0.54
CA ARG A 51 15.51 3.22 -0.25
C ARG A 51 15.00 3.09 -1.67
N VAL A 52 15.90 3.26 -2.64
CA VAL A 52 15.59 3.14 -4.06
C VAL A 52 16.02 1.76 -4.55
N TRP A 53 15.10 1.08 -5.24
CA TRP A 53 15.28 -0.25 -5.81
C TRP A 53 14.80 -0.25 -7.26
N HIS A 54 15.36 -1.15 -8.08
CA HIS A 54 14.86 -1.45 -9.41
C HIS A 54 14.30 -2.87 -9.45
N PHE A 55 13.14 -3.04 -10.07
CA PHE A 55 12.46 -4.34 -10.08
C PHE A 55 13.29 -5.42 -10.77
N ASP A 56 13.94 -5.09 -11.89
CA ASP A 56 14.68 -6.05 -12.73
C ASP A 56 16.16 -6.14 -12.39
N ASP A 57 16.70 -5.20 -11.64
CA ASP A 57 18.10 -5.17 -11.31
C ASP A 57 18.54 -6.31 -10.40
N ALA A 58 19.79 -6.72 -10.65
CA ALA A 58 20.55 -7.46 -9.68
C ALA A 58 20.69 -6.57 -8.45
N GLU A 59 19.96 -6.88 -7.36
CA GLU A 59 20.09 -6.22 -6.07
C GLU A 59 21.58 -6.05 -5.73
N SER A 60 22.15 -4.88 -6.02
CA SER A 60 23.51 -4.53 -5.65
C SER A 60 23.50 -3.95 -4.25
N LEU A 61 24.32 -4.49 -3.35
CA LEU A 61 24.47 -3.97 -1.98
C LEU A 61 25.00 -2.53 -1.94
N THR A 62 25.70 -2.09 -2.98
CA THR A 62 26.33 -0.78 -3.04
C THR A 62 25.34 0.34 -3.37
N ASP A 63 24.41 0.10 -4.29
CA ASP A 63 23.46 1.13 -4.73
C ASP A 63 22.29 1.33 -3.75
N GLN A 64 22.05 0.34 -2.87
CA GLN A 64 20.95 0.31 -1.93
C GLN A 64 21.27 0.94 -0.56
N LEU A 65 22.52 1.35 -0.33
CA LEU A 65 22.93 1.94 0.96
C LEU A 65 22.71 3.45 1.03
N ILE A 66 22.45 4.11 -0.10
CA ILE A 66 22.16 5.54 -0.14
C ILE A 66 20.65 5.72 0.15
N GLY A 67 20.33 6.25 1.32
CA GLY A 67 18.95 6.57 1.72
C GLY A 67 18.64 8.04 1.48
N ILE A 68 17.43 8.32 0.99
CA ILE A 68 16.87 9.67 0.91
C ILE A 68 16.27 10.04 2.25
N GLY A 69 16.50 11.24 2.73
CA GLY A 69 15.98 11.73 4.00
C GLY A 69 16.89 11.43 5.19
N GLY A 70 16.42 10.62 6.14
CA GLY A 70 17.12 10.26 7.38
C GLY A 70 16.36 10.68 8.62
N LEU A 71 16.76 10.15 9.80
CA LEU A 71 16.11 10.42 11.06
C LEU A 71 16.41 11.85 11.54
N GLY A 72 15.37 12.58 11.97
CA GLY A 72 15.50 13.92 12.55
C GLY A 72 14.27 14.78 12.34
N LYS A 73 14.38 16.07 12.75
CA LYS A 73 13.31 17.07 12.67
C LYS A 73 13.60 18.18 11.66
N ASP A 74 14.85 18.31 11.24
CA ASP A 74 15.29 19.33 10.30
C ASP A 74 14.66 19.14 8.93
N ASP A 75 14.89 20.06 8.02
CA ASP A 75 14.44 20.00 6.64
C ASP A 75 14.98 18.72 5.95
N GLY A 76 14.11 18.04 5.23
CA GLY A 76 14.44 16.77 4.60
C GLY A 76 14.65 15.58 5.56
N LYS A 77 14.43 15.75 6.87
CA LYS A 77 14.47 14.65 7.85
C LYS A 77 13.07 14.19 8.21
N MET A 78 12.99 12.95 8.68
CA MET A 78 11.76 12.28 9.08
C MET A 78 11.93 11.67 10.46
N THR A 79 10.88 11.63 11.26
CA THR A 79 10.91 11.00 12.59
C THR A 79 10.06 9.73 12.63
N TRP A 80 8.85 9.82 12.14
CA TRP A 80 7.92 8.69 12.12
C TRP A 80 7.10 8.67 10.82
N PRO A 81 7.77 8.45 9.67
CA PRO A 81 7.11 8.47 8.39
C PRO A 81 6.12 7.30 8.26
N VAL A 82 4.99 7.53 7.57
CA VAL A 82 3.91 6.54 7.48
C VAL A 82 3.70 6.05 6.06
N GLN A 83 3.55 6.96 5.11
CA GLN A 83 3.22 6.64 3.73
C GLN A 83 4.02 7.48 2.76
N ILE A 84 4.29 6.91 1.57
CA ILE A 84 5.02 7.55 0.49
C ILE A 84 4.21 7.48 -0.79
N ILE A 85 4.18 8.58 -1.55
CA ILE A 85 3.66 8.64 -2.92
C ILE A 85 4.66 9.34 -3.82
N ALA A 86 4.61 9.05 -5.12
CA ALA A 86 5.39 9.73 -6.16
C ALA A 86 4.45 10.35 -7.19
N ASP A 87 4.75 11.56 -7.65
CA ASP A 87 4.06 12.16 -8.78
C ASP A 87 4.65 11.71 -10.14
N ALA A 88 4.14 12.25 -11.25
CA ALA A 88 4.58 11.88 -12.60
C ALA A 88 6.04 12.28 -12.89
N ASP A 89 6.57 13.29 -12.20
CA ASP A 89 7.96 13.75 -12.29
C ASP A 89 8.86 13.07 -11.27
N GLU A 90 8.34 12.05 -10.56
CA GLU A 90 8.97 11.32 -9.46
C GLU A 90 9.37 12.21 -8.27
N ASN A 91 8.67 13.31 -8.04
CA ASN A 91 8.76 13.96 -6.76
C ASN A 91 8.08 13.09 -5.70
N LEU A 92 8.78 12.85 -4.60
CA LEU A 92 8.33 11.99 -3.52
C LEU A 92 7.69 12.84 -2.43
N PHE A 93 6.55 12.40 -1.93
CA PHE A 93 5.85 13.01 -0.79
C PHE A 93 5.73 11.97 0.30
N VAL A 94 6.09 12.37 1.53
CA VAL A 94 6.07 11.47 2.69
C VAL A 94 5.31 12.13 3.83
N SER A 95 4.31 11.45 4.36
CA SER A 95 3.64 11.85 5.59
C SER A 95 4.45 11.47 6.83
N ASP A 96 4.55 12.38 7.80
CA ASP A 96 5.22 12.11 9.09
C ASP A 96 4.25 12.37 10.25
N GLU A 97 3.85 11.27 10.90
CA GLU A 97 2.91 11.28 12.02
C GLU A 97 3.40 12.09 13.21
N ALA A 98 4.70 11.99 13.52
CA ALA A 98 5.30 12.65 14.69
C ALA A 98 5.68 14.11 14.42
N LEU A 99 5.96 14.47 13.18
CA LEU A 99 6.29 15.83 12.80
C LEU A 99 5.06 16.62 12.31
N HIS A 100 3.90 16.00 12.21
CA HIS A 100 2.63 16.60 11.78
C HIS A 100 2.73 17.31 10.43
N ARG A 101 3.52 16.76 9.51
CA ARG A 101 3.82 17.40 8.22
C ARG A 101 3.93 16.40 7.08
N ILE A 102 3.95 16.95 5.87
CA ILE A 102 4.34 16.27 4.66
C ILE A 102 5.71 16.82 4.24
N THR A 103 6.64 15.92 3.92
CA THR A 103 7.98 16.26 3.43
C THR A 103 8.08 15.81 1.99
N SER A 104 8.61 16.67 1.10
CA SER A 104 8.81 16.32 -0.30
C SER A 104 10.29 16.36 -0.72
N PHE A 105 10.62 15.46 -1.65
CA PHE A 105 11.95 15.31 -2.26
C PHE A 105 11.79 15.26 -3.78
N ASN A 106 12.80 15.69 -4.53
CA ASN A 106 12.83 15.49 -5.97
C ASN A 106 13.32 14.05 -6.31
N MET A 107 13.33 13.72 -7.58
CA MET A 107 13.77 12.42 -8.13
C MET A 107 15.21 12.06 -7.70
N ASP A 108 16.08 13.04 -7.52
CA ASP A 108 17.48 12.86 -7.09
C ASP A 108 17.61 12.68 -5.58
N GLY A 109 16.49 12.77 -4.84
CA GLY A 109 16.44 12.64 -3.38
C GLY A 109 16.81 13.91 -2.62
N GLU A 110 16.88 15.04 -3.29
CA GLU A 110 17.10 16.34 -2.66
C GLU A 110 15.80 16.86 -2.05
N PHE A 111 15.92 17.46 -0.87
CA PHE A 111 14.79 18.09 -0.18
C PHE A 111 14.20 19.23 -1.01
N VAL A 112 12.87 19.24 -1.13
CA VAL A 112 12.14 20.29 -1.83
C VAL A 112 11.38 21.19 -0.86
N ALA A 113 10.49 20.62 -0.03
CA ALA A 113 9.67 21.38 0.90
C ALA A 113 9.13 20.53 2.06
N ASN A 114 8.77 21.21 3.14
CA ASN A 114 7.89 20.69 4.20
C ASN A 114 6.64 21.57 4.25
N TRP A 115 5.48 20.96 4.49
CA TRP A 115 4.26 21.68 4.81
C TRP A 115 3.38 20.89 5.76
N GLY A 116 2.52 21.59 6.49
CA GLY A 116 1.73 21.08 7.59
C GLY A 116 2.22 21.62 8.93
N GLU A 117 1.29 21.88 9.82
CA GLU A 117 1.49 22.38 11.16
C GLU A 117 0.56 21.62 12.11
N GLN A 118 1.05 21.32 13.34
CA GLN A 118 0.23 20.62 14.32
C GLN A 118 -0.97 21.45 14.75
N GLY A 119 -2.18 20.86 14.61
CA GLY A 119 -3.40 21.48 15.08
C GLY A 119 -4.65 20.81 14.55
N SER A 120 -5.82 21.46 14.76
CA SER A 120 -7.14 20.96 14.36
C SER A 120 -7.87 21.87 13.38
N GLU A 121 -7.35 23.07 13.11
CA GLU A 121 -7.94 23.99 12.15
C GLU A 121 -7.78 23.51 10.71
N ASP A 122 -8.42 24.18 9.77
CA ASP A 122 -8.30 23.89 8.34
C ASP A 122 -6.87 24.15 7.88
N GLY A 123 -6.27 23.14 7.24
CA GLY A 123 -4.87 23.16 6.83
C GLY A 123 -3.87 22.70 7.90
N GLN A 124 -4.27 22.58 9.17
CA GLN A 124 -3.46 21.99 10.22
C GLN A 124 -3.65 20.48 10.25
N LEU A 125 -2.63 19.76 10.70
CA LEU A 125 -2.57 18.29 10.73
C LEU A 125 -2.28 17.78 12.14
N ASN A 126 -2.89 16.67 12.51
CA ASN A 126 -2.60 15.99 13.77
C ASN A 126 -2.37 14.50 13.53
N GLY A 127 -1.10 14.09 13.47
CA GLY A 127 -0.70 12.73 13.15
C GLY A 127 -1.11 12.32 11.73
N PRO A 128 -0.69 13.02 10.66
CA PRO A 128 -1.02 12.63 9.29
C PRO A 128 -0.46 11.25 8.99
N SER A 129 -1.27 10.39 8.38
CA SER A 129 -0.90 9.02 8.06
C SER A 129 -0.95 8.75 6.55
N GLY A 130 -2.08 8.36 6.01
CA GLY A 130 -2.25 8.06 4.60
C GLY A 130 -2.22 9.31 3.72
N ILE A 131 -1.57 9.20 2.56
CA ILE A 131 -1.57 10.24 1.52
C ILE A 131 -1.81 9.62 0.14
N ALA A 132 -2.51 10.34 -0.74
CA ALA A 132 -2.73 9.94 -2.13
C ALA A 132 -2.90 11.17 -3.01
N PHE A 133 -2.53 11.07 -4.29
CA PHE A 133 -2.87 12.08 -5.28
C PHE A 133 -4.29 11.87 -5.81
N ASP A 134 -5.00 12.96 -6.06
CA ASP A 134 -6.17 12.93 -6.93
C ASP A 134 -5.79 13.12 -8.41
N ALA A 135 -6.78 13.08 -9.31
CA ALA A 135 -6.56 13.24 -10.74
C ALA A 135 -6.01 14.62 -11.16
N ASP A 136 -6.18 15.62 -10.32
CA ASP A 136 -5.69 16.99 -10.55
C ASP A 136 -4.29 17.23 -9.95
N GLY A 137 -3.68 16.22 -9.34
CA GLY A 137 -2.38 16.31 -8.67
C GLY A 137 -2.44 16.98 -7.28
N ASN A 138 -3.64 17.11 -6.68
CA ASN A 138 -3.76 17.53 -5.30
C ASN A 138 -3.49 16.35 -4.36
N VAL A 139 -3.05 16.65 -3.15
CA VAL A 139 -2.72 15.67 -2.12
C VAL A 139 -3.87 15.53 -1.14
N LEU A 140 -4.45 14.33 -1.07
CA LEU A 140 -5.36 13.92 -0.01
C LEU A 140 -4.53 13.44 1.18
N VAL A 141 -4.82 13.93 2.38
CA VAL A 141 -4.10 13.59 3.61
C VAL A 141 -5.09 13.07 4.65
N VAL A 142 -4.86 11.87 5.13
CA VAL A 142 -5.57 11.31 6.30
C VAL A 142 -5.01 11.95 7.56
N ASP A 143 -5.82 12.81 8.18
CA ASP A 143 -5.51 13.54 9.40
C ASP A 143 -6.03 12.75 10.60
N THR A 144 -5.28 11.72 10.98
CA THR A 144 -5.71 10.58 11.80
C THR A 144 -6.30 10.98 13.13
N LEU A 145 -5.62 11.82 13.90
CA LEU A 145 -6.05 12.21 15.24
C LEU A 145 -7.16 13.28 15.23
N ASN A 146 -7.39 13.90 14.07
CA ASN A 146 -8.55 14.79 13.84
C ASN A 146 -9.72 14.06 13.15
N HIS A 147 -9.60 12.74 12.90
CA HIS A 147 -10.67 11.88 12.37
C HIS A 147 -11.26 12.38 11.03
N ARG A 148 -10.41 12.89 10.14
CA ARG A 148 -10.85 13.51 8.87
C ARG A 148 -9.85 13.21 7.75
N VAL A 149 -10.27 13.50 6.53
CA VAL A 149 -9.40 13.62 5.36
C VAL A 149 -9.38 15.07 4.93
N GLN A 150 -8.22 15.61 4.61
CA GLN A 150 -8.05 16.95 4.06
C GLN A 150 -7.42 16.87 2.67
N LYS A 151 -7.84 17.77 1.77
CA LYS A 151 -7.31 17.95 0.43
C LYS A 151 -6.47 19.22 0.36
N PHE A 152 -5.27 19.09 -0.19
CA PHE A 152 -4.31 20.19 -0.36
C PHE A 152 -3.82 20.23 -1.80
N THR A 153 -3.35 21.39 -2.25
CA THR A 153 -2.46 21.42 -3.43
C THR A 153 -1.15 20.71 -3.11
N SER A 154 -0.36 20.32 -4.10
CA SER A 154 0.97 19.74 -3.91
C SER A 154 1.92 20.65 -3.10
N ALA A 155 1.68 21.98 -3.14
CA ALA A 155 2.40 22.98 -2.34
C ALA A 155 1.87 23.17 -0.90
N GLY A 156 0.91 22.34 -0.45
CA GLY A 156 0.38 22.37 0.91
C GLY A 156 -0.71 23.42 1.18
N LYS A 157 -1.32 24.03 0.16
CA LYS A 157 -2.44 24.94 0.37
C LYS A 157 -3.73 24.14 0.54
N PHE A 158 -4.44 24.34 1.66
CA PHE A 158 -5.73 23.71 1.96
C PHE A 158 -6.79 24.02 0.89
N ILE A 159 -7.57 23.01 0.52
CA ILE A 159 -8.67 23.10 -0.45
C ILE A 159 -9.99 22.73 0.20
N SER A 160 -10.10 21.51 0.77
CA SER A 160 -11.34 20.99 1.36
C SER A 160 -11.06 19.90 2.40
N LYS A 161 -12.10 19.48 3.10
CA LYS A 161 -12.04 18.38 4.07
C LYS A 161 -13.37 17.66 4.17
N TRP A 162 -13.33 16.41 4.63
CA TRP A 162 -14.52 15.64 5.03
C TRP A 162 -14.20 14.68 6.17
N GLY A 163 -15.23 14.16 6.80
CA GLY A 163 -15.11 13.25 7.93
C GLY A 163 -15.17 13.95 9.28
N SER A 164 -15.55 13.18 10.29
CA SER A 164 -15.59 13.55 11.70
C SER A 164 -15.48 12.29 12.55
N PHE A 165 -15.25 12.42 13.86
CA PHE A 165 -15.21 11.28 14.76
C PHE A 165 -16.57 10.56 14.82
N GLY A 166 -16.55 9.22 14.66
CA GLY A 166 -17.73 8.38 14.80
C GLY A 166 -17.62 7.05 14.06
N SER A 167 -18.78 6.36 13.94
CA SER A 167 -18.91 5.06 13.28
C SER A 167 -19.94 5.04 12.15
N GLU A 168 -20.70 6.13 11.97
CA GLU A 168 -21.67 6.23 10.87
C GLU A 168 -20.97 6.34 9.51
N PRO A 169 -21.66 6.12 8.40
CA PRO A 169 -21.14 6.39 7.06
C PRO A 169 -20.55 7.80 6.95
N GLY A 170 -19.31 7.89 6.43
CA GLY A 170 -18.59 9.16 6.32
C GLY A 170 -17.91 9.64 7.61
N GLN A 171 -18.15 9.00 8.75
CA GLN A 171 -17.42 9.25 10.00
C GLN A 171 -16.23 8.28 10.12
N PHE A 172 -15.23 8.66 10.89
CA PHE A 172 -14.00 7.89 11.09
C PHE A 172 -13.63 7.75 12.57
N ASN A 173 -12.97 6.65 12.89
CA ASN A 173 -12.29 6.49 14.17
C ASN A 173 -10.81 6.16 13.90
N MET A 174 -9.97 7.19 13.98
CA MET A 174 -8.55 7.12 13.64
C MET A 174 -8.30 6.51 12.23
N PRO A 175 -8.76 7.16 11.14
CA PRO A 175 -8.49 6.69 9.78
C PRO A 175 -6.98 6.61 9.56
N TRP A 176 -6.51 5.66 8.69
CA TRP A 176 -5.09 5.41 8.53
C TRP A 176 -4.62 5.47 7.08
N GLY A 177 -4.86 4.45 6.28
CA GLY A 177 -4.45 4.39 4.88
C GLY A 177 -5.46 5.02 3.93
N ILE A 178 -5.01 5.46 2.76
CA ILE A 178 -5.86 6.01 1.70
C ILE A 178 -5.33 5.59 0.33
N HIS A 179 -6.25 5.43 -0.61
CA HIS A 179 -5.96 5.21 -2.03
C HIS A 179 -7.00 5.92 -2.88
N VAL A 180 -6.60 6.43 -4.04
CA VAL A 180 -7.48 6.98 -5.07
C VAL A 180 -7.35 6.08 -6.30
N ASP A 181 -8.46 5.55 -6.80
CA ASP A 181 -8.48 4.70 -7.98
C ASP A 181 -8.46 5.52 -9.29
N GLU A 182 -8.32 4.85 -10.43
CA GLU A 182 -8.29 5.49 -11.76
C GLU A 182 -9.59 6.24 -12.11
N LEU A 183 -10.69 5.97 -11.42
CA LEU A 183 -11.96 6.66 -11.60
C LEU A 183 -12.09 7.92 -10.72
N GLY A 184 -11.11 8.14 -9.83
CA GLY A 184 -11.10 9.22 -8.85
C GLY A 184 -11.84 8.90 -7.55
N ASP A 185 -12.30 7.66 -7.37
CA ASP A 185 -12.93 7.23 -6.13
C ASP A 185 -11.88 7.03 -5.03
N VAL A 186 -12.23 7.46 -3.82
CA VAL A 186 -11.33 7.51 -2.67
C VAL A 186 -11.66 6.39 -1.69
N TYR A 187 -10.68 5.57 -1.34
CA TYR A 187 -10.81 4.48 -0.36
C TYR A 187 -10.02 4.83 0.88
N VAL A 188 -10.69 4.86 2.04
CA VAL A 188 -10.07 5.22 3.33
C VAL A 188 -10.16 4.06 4.29
N VAL A 189 -9.04 3.70 4.89
CA VAL A 189 -8.97 2.71 5.97
C VAL A 189 -9.42 3.34 7.27
N ASP A 190 -10.55 2.92 7.81
CA ASP A 190 -11.09 3.36 9.09
C ASP A 190 -10.64 2.38 10.21
N TRP A 191 -9.41 2.60 10.68
CA TRP A 191 -8.59 1.66 11.44
C TRP A 191 -9.27 1.10 12.68
N ARG A 192 -9.87 1.94 13.53
CA ARG A 192 -10.52 1.51 14.78
C ARG A 192 -11.94 1.01 14.58
N ASN A 193 -12.58 1.36 13.48
CA ASN A 193 -13.88 0.81 13.11
C ASN A 193 -13.73 -0.50 12.30
N ALA A 194 -12.49 -0.93 12.01
CA ALA A 194 -12.18 -2.17 11.30
C ALA A 194 -12.92 -2.28 9.95
N ARG A 195 -12.94 -1.21 9.17
CA ARG A 195 -13.60 -1.13 7.86
C ARG A 195 -12.80 -0.31 6.86
N ILE A 196 -13.14 -0.44 5.59
CA ILE A 196 -12.72 0.44 4.50
C ILE A 196 -13.96 1.19 4.05
N GLN A 197 -13.90 2.50 3.92
CA GLN A 197 -14.97 3.30 3.34
C GLN A 197 -14.57 3.81 1.96
N LYS A 198 -15.49 3.71 0.99
CA LYS A 198 -15.35 4.28 -0.34
C LYS A 198 -16.12 5.58 -0.44
N PHE A 199 -15.52 6.58 -1.03
CA PHE A 199 -16.08 7.90 -1.33
C PHE A 199 -15.92 8.19 -2.83
N ASN A 200 -16.76 9.05 -3.37
CA ASN A 200 -16.51 9.66 -4.66
C ASN A 200 -15.42 10.76 -4.57
N SER A 201 -15.05 11.36 -5.70
CA SER A 201 -14.04 12.44 -5.78
C SER A 201 -14.38 13.69 -4.95
N ASP A 202 -15.67 13.90 -4.63
CA ASP A 202 -16.17 15.03 -3.84
C ASP A 202 -16.19 14.73 -2.33
N GLY A 203 -15.81 13.51 -1.92
CA GLY A 203 -15.81 13.07 -0.53
C GLY A 203 -17.17 12.59 -0.02
N GLU A 204 -18.13 12.29 -0.91
CA GLU A 204 -19.43 11.71 -0.53
C GLU A 204 -19.30 10.19 -0.40
N PHE A 205 -19.86 9.66 0.68
CA PHE A 205 -19.85 8.22 0.98
C PHE A 205 -20.60 7.40 -0.08
N VAL A 206 -19.97 6.30 -0.51
CA VAL A 206 -20.54 5.36 -1.49
C VAL A 206 -20.91 4.03 -0.84
N PHE A 207 -19.93 3.33 -0.26
CA PHE A 207 -20.15 2.07 0.48
C PHE A 207 -18.99 1.79 1.45
N GLU A 208 -19.15 0.75 2.25
CA GLU A 208 -18.10 0.26 3.15
C GLU A 208 -17.89 -1.25 3.04
N ILE A 209 -16.70 -1.71 3.42
CA ILE A 209 -16.32 -3.11 3.45
C ILE A 209 -15.72 -3.44 4.81
N GLY A 210 -16.12 -4.58 5.36
CA GLY A 210 -15.48 -5.16 6.52
C GLY A 210 -16.20 -4.89 7.83
N THR A 211 -15.87 -5.72 8.78
CA THR A 211 -16.29 -5.65 10.19
C THR A 211 -15.14 -6.15 11.06
N SER A 212 -15.19 -5.89 12.36
CA SER A 212 -14.16 -6.35 13.28
C SER A 212 -14.12 -7.88 13.41
N GLY A 213 -12.94 -8.47 13.30
CA GLY A 213 -12.75 -9.91 13.47
C GLY A 213 -11.56 -10.48 12.71
N ASN A 214 -11.52 -11.82 12.59
CA ASN A 214 -10.46 -12.58 11.92
C ASN A 214 -10.96 -13.51 10.81
N GLY A 215 -12.26 -13.58 10.58
CA GLY A 215 -12.87 -14.31 9.46
C GLY A 215 -12.62 -13.66 8.12
N ASP A 216 -13.06 -14.29 7.04
CA ASP A 216 -12.99 -13.74 5.69
C ASP A 216 -13.91 -12.52 5.59
N GLY A 217 -13.40 -11.41 5.05
CA GLY A 217 -14.09 -10.11 5.02
C GLY A 217 -14.09 -9.34 6.35
N GLN A 218 -13.52 -9.89 7.42
CA GLN A 218 -13.35 -9.20 8.69
C GLN A 218 -11.93 -8.66 8.84
N PHE A 219 -11.74 -7.58 9.59
CA PHE A 219 -10.45 -6.93 9.79
C PHE A 219 -10.09 -6.78 11.26
N ASN A 220 -8.79 -6.78 11.51
CA ASN A 220 -8.21 -6.41 12.79
C ASN A 220 -7.11 -5.37 12.53
N ARG A 221 -7.40 -4.12 12.83
CA ARG A 221 -6.48 -3.00 12.61
C ARG A 221 -5.95 -2.96 11.17
N PRO A 222 -6.80 -2.83 10.14
CA PRO A 222 -6.36 -2.66 8.77
C PRO A 222 -5.54 -1.37 8.65
N THR A 223 -4.48 -1.37 7.84
CA THR A 223 -3.56 -0.22 7.75
C THR A 223 -3.37 0.31 6.34
N GLY A 224 -3.60 -0.48 5.32
CA GLY A 224 -3.41 -0.08 3.93
C GLY A 224 -4.52 -0.58 3.02
N VAL A 225 -4.79 0.16 1.98
CA VAL A 225 -5.72 -0.19 0.91
C VAL A 225 -5.09 0.17 -0.43
N ALA A 226 -5.29 -0.65 -1.44
CA ALA A 226 -4.99 -0.38 -2.84
C ALA A 226 -6.12 -0.90 -3.72
N VAL A 227 -6.28 -0.28 -4.89
CA VAL A 227 -7.23 -0.72 -5.91
C VAL A 227 -6.48 -0.80 -7.23
N ASP A 228 -6.64 -1.90 -7.95
CA ASP A 228 -6.01 -2.05 -9.26
C ASP A 228 -6.91 -1.57 -10.41
N ALA A 229 -6.37 -1.56 -11.63
CA ALA A 229 -7.09 -1.12 -12.83
C ALA A 229 -8.38 -1.92 -13.12
N ASP A 230 -8.49 -3.15 -12.62
CA ASP A 230 -9.70 -3.97 -12.74
C ASP A 230 -10.75 -3.64 -11.66
N GLY A 231 -10.38 -2.78 -10.68
CA GLY A 231 -11.22 -2.40 -9.54
C GLY A 231 -11.18 -3.40 -8.39
N ASP A 232 -10.25 -4.34 -8.39
CA ASP A 232 -10.05 -5.23 -7.25
C ASP A 232 -9.39 -4.48 -6.10
N ILE A 233 -9.94 -4.66 -4.91
CA ILE A 233 -9.57 -3.94 -3.69
C ILE A 233 -8.72 -4.85 -2.81
N TYR A 234 -7.51 -4.39 -2.45
CA TYR A 234 -6.57 -5.10 -1.59
C TYR A 234 -6.47 -4.37 -0.25
N VAL A 235 -6.56 -5.10 0.85
CA VAL A 235 -6.52 -4.53 2.20
C VAL A 235 -5.44 -5.21 3.04
N ALA A 236 -4.48 -4.43 3.53
CA ALA A 236 -3.49 -4.88 4.50
C ALA A 236 -4.14 -5.00 5.89
N ASP A 237 -4.53 -6.21 6.25
CA ASP A 237 -5.15 -6.58 7.52
C ASP A 237 -4.05 -6.88 8.57
N CYS A 238 -3.41 -5.82 9.03
CA CYS A 238 -2.16 -5.84 9.78
C CYS A 238 -2.25 -6.67 11.06
N GLY A 239 -3.32 -6.54 11.83
CA GLY A 239 -3.50 -7.27 13.08
C GLY A 239 -3.77 -8.77 12.87
N ASN A 240 -4.20 -9.17 11.69
CA ASN A 240 -4.40 -10.57 11.30
C ASN A 240 -3.24 -11.13 10.46
N ASN A 241 -2.18 -10.35 10.23
CA ASN A 241 -0.99 -10.75 9.46
C ASN A 241 -1.31 -11.26 8.05
N ARG A 242 -2.19 -10.60 7.33
CA ARG A 242 -2.62 -10.99 5.98
C ARG A 242 -2.95 -9.79 5.11
N VAL A 243 -3.05 -10.02 3.80
CA VAL A 243 -3.75 -9.15 2.86
C VAL A 243 -5.03 -9.84 2.44
N GLN A 244 -6.14 -9.13 2.36
CA GLN A 244 -7.40 -9.63 1.81
C GLN A 244 -7.75 -8.90 0.52
N MET A 245 -8.35 -9.61 -0.42
CA MET A 245 -8.76 -9.12 -1.71
C MET A 245 -10.28 -9.19 -1.86
N PHE A 246 -10.85 -8.14 -2.42
CA PHE A 246 -12.28 -7.98 -2.69
C PHE A 246 -12.47 -7.54 -4.13
N ASN A 247 -13.64 -7.83 -4.71
CA ASN A 247 -13.99 -7.23 -5.99
C ASN A 247 -14.46 -5.77 -5.83
N GLU A 248 -14.71 -5.09 -6.94
CA GLU A 248 -15.18 -3.69 -7.00
C GLU A 248 -16.47 -3.39 -6.20
N HIS A 249 -17.25 -4.43 -5.87
CA HIS A 249 -18.47 -4.33 -5.07
C HIS A 249 -18.28 -4.69 -3.59
N GLY A 250 -17.02 -4.88 -3.16
CA GLY A 250 -16.69 -5.23 -1.77
C GLY A 250 -16.93 -6.69 -1.40
N ARG A 251 -17.16 -7.60 -2.37
CA ARG A 251 -17.27 -9.03 -2.12
C ARG A 251 -15.88 -9.63 -1.92
N TYR A 252 -15.68 -10.34 -0.82
CA TYR A 252 -14.46 -11.08 -0.53
C TYR A 252 -14.15 -12.11 -1.63
N LEU A 253 -12.89 -12.17 -2.06
CA LEU A 253 -12.40 -13.10 -3.06
C LEU A 253 -11.38 -14.08 -2.48
N GLN A 254 -10.31 -13.58 -1.87
CA GLN A 254 -9.25 -14.41 -1.31
C GLN A 254 -8.39 -13.64 -0.30
N LYS A 255 -7.45 -14.37 0.34
CA LYS A 255 -6.45 -13.81 1.26
C LYS A 255 -5.05 -14.32 0.92
N PHE A 256 -4.06 -13.50 1.24
CA PHE A 256 -2.64 -13.77 1.12
C PHE A 256 -2.04 -13.84 2.52
N LEU A 257 -1.47 -14.98 2.88
CA LEU A 257 -0.84 -15.20 4.18
C LEU A 257 0.69 -15.02 4.14
N GLY A 258 1.26 -15.03 2.94
CA GLY A 258 2.68 -14.89 2.66
C GLY A 258 3.29 -16.15 2.05
N ASP A 259 4.17 -15.94 1.06
CA ASP A 259 4.88 -17.00 0.33
C ASP A 259 6.36 -16.66 0.15
N ALA A 260 6.91 -15.83 1.03
CA ALA A 260 8.25 -15.30 0.88
C ALA A 260 9.33 -16.38 0.77
N THR A 261 10.24 -16.14 -0.15
CA THR A 261 11.53 -16.85 -0.25
C THR A 261 12.66 -15.90 0.16
N LEU A 262 13.90 -16.38 0.13
CA LEU A 262 15.07 -15.49 0.29
C LEU A 262 15.16 -14.52 -0.88
N SER A 263 15.31 -13.24 -0.57
CA SER A 263 15.70 -12.25 -1.56
C SER A 263 17.09 -12.60 -2.13
N ARG A 264 17.42 -12.04 -3.28
CA ARG A 264 18.76 -12.27 -3.89
C ARG A 264 19.88 -11.79 -2.97
N VAL A 265 19.72 -10.62 -2.36
CA VAL A 265 20.68 -10.10 -1.39
C VAL A 265 20.83 -11.01 -0.19
N ALA A 266 19.73 -11.47 0.39
CA ALA A 266 19.75 -12.38 1.53
C ALA A 266 20.44 -13.70 1.17
N ARG A 267 20.19 -14.24 -0.03
CA ARG A 267 20.85 -15.44 -0.53
C ARG A 267 22.36 -15.24 -0.65
N ASN A 268 22.79 -14.14 -1.27
CA ASN A 268 24.21 -13.83 -1.44
C ASN A 268 24.91 -13.65 -0.07
N TYR A 269 24.26 -12.94 0.86
CA TYR A 269 24.79 -12.79 2.22
C TYR A 269 24.95 -14.14 2.93
N MET A 270 24.00 -15.05 2.78
CA MET A 270 24.09 -16.38 3.41
C MET A 270 25.15 -17.27 2.79
N LEU A 271 25.41 -17.17 1.47
CA LEU A 271 26.47 -17.92 0.80
C LEU A 271 27.87 -17.57 1.34
N THR A 272 28.05 -16.36 1.85
CA THR A 272 29.33 -15.87 2.39
C THR A 272 29.43 -15.95 3.91
N ASN A 273 28.37 -16.38 4.62
CA ASN A 273 28.31 -16.37 6.08
C ASN A 273 27.72 -17.68 6.64
N ALA A 274 28.55 -18.51 7.24
CA ALA A 274 28.15 -19.81 7.76
C ALA A 274 27.15 -19.76 8.93
N PHE A 275 27.21 -18.72 9.77
CA PHE A 275 26.32 -18.60 10.94
C PHE A 275 24.84 -18.36 10.56
N PRO A 276 24.48 -17.44 9.68
CA PRO A 276 23.11 -17.32 9.16
C PRO A 276 22.58 -18.59 8.52
N ASN A 277 23.41 -19.34 7.78
CA ASN A 277 23.01 -20.61 7.19
C ASN A 277 22.59 -21.63 8.25
N ARG A 278 23.36 -21.80 9.32
CA ARG A 278 23.00 -22.67 10.43
C ARG A 278 21.69 -22.28 11.11
N LEU A 279 21.48 -20.97 11.32
CA LEU A 279 20.21 -20.47 11.89
C LEU A 279 19.02 -20.80 11.00
N ARG A 280 19.20 -20.72 9.69
CA ARG A 280 18.15 -21.07 8.72
C ARG A 280 17.82 -22.56 8.75
N ASP A 281 18.81 -23.43 8.83
CA ASP A 281 18.59 -24.87 8.89
C ASP A 281 17.80 -25.28 10.15
N MET A 282 17.86 -24.46 11.20
CA MET A 282 17.12 -24.64 12.45
C MET A 282 15.74 -23.94 12.45
N ALA A 283 15.47 -23.09 11.47
CA ALA A 283 14.24 -22.30 11.41
C ALA A 283 13.08 -23.10 10.81
N ASN A 284 11.85 -22.79 11.28
CA ASN A 284 10.64 -23.27 10.63
C ASN A 284 10.36 -22.44 9.36
N LEU A 285 10.84 -22.90 8.20
CA LEU A 285 10.74 -22.18 6.94
C LEU A 285 9.29 -21.94 6.49
N GLU A 286 8.35 -22.79 6.88
CA GLU A 286 6.93 -22.57 6.56
C GLU A 286 6.36 -21.37 7.31
N GLN A 287 6.77 -21.16 8.57
CA GLN A 287 6.37 -19.95 9.31
C GLN A 287 7.11 -18.70 8.84
N GLU A 288 8.35 -18.85 8.38
CA GLU A 288 9.15 -17.72 7.87
C GLU A 288 8.63 -17.16 6.55
N LYS A 289 7.83 -17.91 5.79
CA LYS A 289 7.17 -17.43 4.57
C LYS A 289 6.06 -16.40 4.86
N LEU A 290 5.40 -16.54 6.02
CA LEU A 290 4.18 -15.82 6.34
C LEU A 290 4.44 -14.31 6.55
N LEU A 291 3.43 -13.51 6.26
CA LEU A 291 3.41 -12.09 6.55
C LEU A 291 3.42 -11.86 8.07
N ARG A 292 4.16 -10.83 8.49
CA ARG A 292 4.23 -10.38 9.88
C ARG A 292 4.01 -8.88 9.96
N SER A 293 2.78 -8.49 10.27
CA SER A 293 2.39 -7.07 10.36
C SER A 293 2.55 -6.32 9.03
N PRO A 294 1.87 -6.74 7.93
CA PRO A 294 1.88 -5.98 6.68
C PRO A 294 1.32 -4.59 6.95
N LYS A 295 2.10 -3.54 6.64
CA LYS A 295 1.75 -2.15 6.94
C LYS A 295 1.01 -1.47 5.82
N SER A 296 1.28 -1.87 4.60
CA SER A 296 0.67 -1.33 3.40
C SER A 296 0.47 -2.44 2.37
N VAL A 297 -0.27 -2.15 1.35
CA VAL A 297 -0.36 -2.89 0.10
C VAL A 297 -0.43 -1.88 -1.03
N ARG A 298 0.33 -2.13 -2.09
CA ARG A 298 0.33 -1.30 -3.31
C ARG A 298 0.25 -2.19 -4.54
N VAL A 299 -0.35 -1.69 -5.58
CA VAL A 299 -0.38 -2.36 -6.87
C VAL A 299 0.18 -1.41 -7.92
N ASP A 300 1.11 -1.91 -8.74
CA ASP A 300 1.66 -1.12 -9.85
C ASP A 300 0.86 -1.30 -11.15
N ALA A 301 1.20 -0.51 -12.16
CA ALA A 301 0.53 -0.53 -13.47
C ALA A 301 0.66 -1.88 -14.20
N ALA A 302 1.62 -2.74 -13.83
CA ALA A 302 1.77 -4.08 -14.37
C ALA A 302 0.94 -5.14 -13.62
N GLY A 303 0.11 -4.73 -12.65
CA GLY A 303 -0.71 -5.62 -11.82
C GLY A 303 0.11 -6.40 -10.79
N ARG A 304 1.29 -5.91 -10.41
CA ARG A 304 2.10 -6.51 -9.36
C ARG A 304 1.70 -5.94 -8.01
N MET A 305 1.33 -6.80 -7.08
CA MET A 305 1.01 -6.44 -5.70
C MET A 305 2.26 -6.48 -4.84
N TYR A 306 2.56 -5.40 -4.15
CA TYR A 306 3.67 -5.25 -3.23
C TYR A 306 3.16 -5.15 -1.81
N VAL A 307 3.70 -5.98 -0.91
CA VAL A 307 3.30 -6.05 0.49
C VAL A 307 4.49 -5.80 1.39
N PRO A 308 4.65 -4.59 1.96
CA PRO A 308 5.63 -4.31 2.99
C PRO A 308 5.39 -5.16 4.24
N ASP A 309 6.23 -6.17 4.43
CA ASP A 309 6.18 -7.12 5.54
C ASP A 309 7.05 -6.60 6.69
N TYR A 310 6.49 -5.66 7.45
CA TYR A 310 7.17 -4.78 8.39
C TYR A 310 8.09 -5.50 9.37
N ARG A 311 7.59 -6.54 10.04
CA ARG A 311 8.37 -7.28 11.06
C ARG A 311 9.28 -8.34 10.46
N SER A 312 9.16 -8.61 9.17
CA SER A 312 10.04 -9.54 8.46
C SER A 312 11.12 -8.84 7.63
N TYR A 313 11.18 -7.49 7.69
CA TYR A 313 12.23 -6.68 7.03
C TYR A 313 12.32 -6.88 5.53
N ARG A 314 11.19 -7.00 4.85
CA ARG A 314 11.12 -7.32 3.41
C ARG A 314 9.83 -6.79 2.78
N VAL A 315 9.82 -6.76 1.45
CA VAL A 315 8.60 -6.58 0.66
C VAL A 315 8.35 -7.86 -0.12
N GLN A 316 7.15 -8.42 -0.02
CA GLN A 316 6.72 -9.56 -0.83
C GLN A 316 6.02 -9.05 -2.08
N VAL A 317 6.34 -9.64 -3.25
CA VAL A 317 5.77 -9.24 -4.53
C VAL A 317 5.07 -10.41 -5.19
N TYR A 318 3.82 -10.16 -5.63
CA TYR A 318 2.96 -11.12 -6.31
C TYR A 318 2.52 -10.54 -7.66
N GLN A 319 2.29 -11.39 -8.66
CA GLN A 319 1.72 -11.00 -9.94
C GLN A 319 0.25 -11.40 -10.01
N LYS A 320 -0.63 -10.44 -10.33
CA LYS A 320 -2.00 -10.79 -10.70
C LYS A 320 -2.00 -11.36 -12.12
N GLU A 321 -2.56 -12.54 -12.27
CA GLU A 321 -2.89 -13.14 -13.56
C GLU A 321 -4.39 -13.06 -13.78
N ALA A 322 -4.81 -12.25 -14.74
CA ALA A 322 -6.21 -12.02 -15.06
C ALA A 322 -6.45 -12.05 -16.57
N ILE A 323 -7.60 -12.58 -16.95
CA ILE A 323 -8.06 -12.64 -18.34
C ILE A 323 -9.34 -11.82 -18.43
N HIS A 324 -9.33 -10.78 -19.24
CA HIS A 324 -10.50 -9.97 -19.54
C HIS A 324 -11.38 -10.70 -20.55
N LEU A 325 -12.60 -11.03 -20.16
CA LEU A 325 -13.55 -11.75 -21.00
C LEU A 325 -14.38 -10.76 -21.82
N THR A 326 -14.53 -11.05 -23.09
CA THR A 326 -15.45 -10.32 -23.98
C THR A 326 -16.90 -10.74 -23.72
N GLU A 327 -17.86 -9.92 -24.15
CA GLU A 327 -19.29 -10.22 -24.04
C GLU A 327 -19.65 -11.58 -24.71
N GLN A 328 -18.99 -11.90 -25.81
CA GLN A 328 -19.19 -13.19 -26.51
C GLN A 328 -18.68 -14.39 -25.69
N GLN A 329 -17.62 -14.21 -24.92
CA GLN A 329 -17.07 -15.27 -24.06
C GLN A 329 -17.90 -15.47 -22.77
N LEU A 330 -18.70 -14.48 -22.40
CA LEU A 330 -19.64 -14.55 -21.27
C LEU A 330 -20.99 -15.13 -21.67
N ALA A 331 -21.33 -15.11 -22.96
CA ALA A 331 -22.57 -15.71 -23.47
C ALA A 331 -22.55 -17.23 -23.17
N PRO A 332 -23.62 -17.78 -22.60
CA PRO A 332 -23.70 -19.23 -22.44
C PRO A 332 -23.51 -19.90 -23.78
N PRO A 333 -22.77 -21.02 -23.89
CA PRO A 333 -22.64 -21.76 -25.12
C PRO A 333 -24.05 -22.09 -25.64
N LEU A 334 -24.30 -21.82 -26.91
CA LEU A 334 -25.56 -22.23 -27.57
C LEU A 334 -25.78 -23.68 -27.20
N ARG A 335 -26.88 -23.99 -26.52
CA ARG A 335 -27.24 -25.37 -26.22
C ARG A 335 -27.25 -26.13 -27.52
N ALA A 336 -26.41 -27.16 -27.62
CA ALA A 336 -26.52 -28.09 -28.75
C ALA A 336 -27.98 -28.51 -28.86
N PRO A 337 -28.58 -28.53 -30.06
CA PRO A 337 -29.95 -29.02 -30.23
C PRO A 337 -30.03 -30.38 -29.55
N THR A 338 -30.92 -30.52 -28.60
CA THR A 338 -31.21 -31.77 -27.93
C THR A 338 -31.41 -32.84 -29.02
N LEU A 339 -30.60 -33.90 -28.95
CA LEU A 339 -30.86 -35.11 -29.71
C LEU A 339 -32.31 -35.48 -29.44
N GLN A 340 -33.18 -35.30 -30.45
CA GLN A 340 -34.50 -35.90 -30.42
C GLN A 340 -34.28 -37.41 -30.54
N THR A 341 -34.42 -38.09 -29.43
CA THR A 341 -34.61 -39.53 -29.46
C THR A 341 -35.95 -39.81 -30.15
N VAL A 342 -35.86 -40.39 -31.34
CA VAL A 342 -36.99 -41.00 -32.03
C VAL A 342 -37.34 -42.28 -31.32
#